data_eb7810f657c306fb16d69b12f0a7d55f
#
_entry.id   eb7810f657c306fb16d69b12f0a7d55f
#
_cell.length_a   1.000
_cell.length_b   1.000
_cell.length_c   1.000
_cell.angle_alpha   90.00
_cell.angle_beta   90.00
_cell.angle_gamma   90.00
#
_symmetry.space_group_name_H-M   'P 1'
#
loop_
_entity.id
_entity.type
_entity.pdbx_description
1 polymer ?
#
loop_
_entity_poly.entity_id
_entity_poly.type
_entity_poly.pdbx_seq_one_letter_code
_entity_poly.pdbx_strand_id
1 'polypeptide(L)'
;MTSVPETYKKDIIAEGSGPQCQQGQSVTVHCTGYGKDKDLNSKFWSTKDPGQEPFKFNVGLGQVIKCWDEGVLTMKVGEKASLTCSPAYGYGAGGFPAWGIMPNSVLKFEIEVLSAK
;
A
#
# COMPACT_ATOMS: atom_id res chain seq x y z
N MET A 1 -5.14 7.97 21.86
CA MET A 1 -5.50 8.65 20.60
C MET A 1 -4.48 8.31 19.53
N THR A 2 -4.97 7.89 18.40
CA THR A 2 -4.08 7.54 17.27
C THR A 2 -3.80 8.80 16.46
N SER A 3 -2.53 9.19 16.36
CA SER A 3 -2.15 10.32 15.52
C SER A 3 -2.00 9.85 14.07
N VAL A 4 -2.36 10.72 13.13
CA VAL A 4 -2.15 10.47 11.70
C VAL A 4 -0.66 10.67 11.42
N PRO A 5 0.03 9.71 10.78
CA PRO A 5 1.42 9.91 10.41
C PRO A 5 1.55 11.02 9.37
N GLU A 6 2.67 11.75 9.36
CA GLU A 6 2.93 12.77 8.35
C GLU A 6 3.25 12.16 6.98
N THR A 7 3.80 10.96 6.99
CA THR A 7 4.19 10.22 5.79
C THR A 7 3.42 8.91 5.73
N TYR A 8 3.99 7.85 6.29
CA TYR A 8 3.32 6.57 6.40
C TYR A 8 3.85 5.85 7.64
N LYS A 9 3.08 4.86 8.09
CA LYS A 9 3.46 3.98 9.18
C LYS A 9 3.36 2.54 8.70
N LYS A 10 4.40 1.74 8.96
CA LYS A 10 4.39 0.32 8.64
C LYS A 10 4.27 -0.51 9.91
N ASP A 11 3.29 -1.41 9.93
CA ASP A 11 3.12 -2.40 10.99
C ASP A 11 3.27 -3.79 10.38
N ILE A 12 4.30 -4.54 10.78
CA ILE A 12 4.55 -5.87 10.24
C ILE A 12 3.53 -6.85 10.81
N ILE A 13 2.82 -7.56 9.92
CA ILE A 13 1.85 -8.60 10.29
C ILE A 13 2.53 -9.95 10.32
N ALA A 14 3.38 -10.23 9.32
CA ALA A 14 4.16 -11.46 9.25
C ALA A 14 5.50 -11.13 8.60
N GLU A 15 6.59 -11.56 9.22
CA GLU A 15 7.92 -11.28 8.69
C GLU A 15 8.22 -12.16 7.47
N GLY A 16 8.92 -11.56 6.48
CA GLY A 16 9.42 -12.28 5.33
C GLY A 16 10.84 -12.78 5.59
N SER A 17 11.21 -13.84 4.89
CA SER A 17 12.54 -14.44 4.99
C SER A 17 13.37 -14.21 3.73
N GLY A 18 12.80 -13.64 2.69
CA GLY A 18 13.51 -13.36 1.46
C GLY A 18 14.29 -12.05 1.49
N PRO A 19 14.91 -11.69 0.37
CA PRO A 19 15.68 -10.45 0.28
C PRO A 19 14.77 -9.22 0.37
N GLN A 20 15.33 -8.12 0.83
CA GLN A 20 14.63 -6.83 0.86
C GLN A 20 14.45 -6.30 -0.56
N CYS A 21 13.29 -5.69 -0.83
CA CYS A 21 13.02 -5.05 -2.12
C CYS A 21 14.01 -3.90 -2.36
N GLN A 22 14.44 -3.75 -3.61
CA GLN A 22 15.37 -2.70 -4.01
C GLN A 22 14.79 -1.85 -5.13
N GLN A 23 15.19 -0.58 -5.16
CA GLN A 23 14.72 0.36 -6.16
C GLN A 23 14.93 -0.19 -7.58
N GLY A 24 13.89 -0.09 -8.40
CA GLY A 24 13.90 -0.53 -9.78
C GLY A 24 13.47 -1.97 -10.00
N GLN A 25 13.36 -2.76 -8.92
CA GLN A 25 12.89 -4.14 -9.06
C GLN A 25 11.43 -4.21 -9.45
N SER A 26 11.07 -5.24 -10.21
CA SER A 26 9.68 -5.59 -10.48
C SER A 26 9.14 -6.38 -9.28
N VAL A 27 8.22 -5.77 -8.55
CA VAL A 27 7.65 -6.36 -7.33
C VAL A 27 6.23 -6.80 -7.61
N THR A 28 5.89 -8.02 -7.18
CA THR A 28 4.54 -8.56 -7.27
C THR A 28 3.97 -8.69 -5.87
N VAL A 29 2.79 -8.13 -5.66
CA VAL A 29 2.16 -8.08 -4.33
C VAL A 29 0.69 -8.50 -4.38
N HIS A 30 0.21 -9.08 -3.28
CA HIS A 30 -1.22 -9.04 -2.95
C HIS A 30 -1.45 -7.82 -2.06
N CYS A 31 -2.55 -7.14 -2.29
CA CYS A 31 -2.88 -5.92 -1.57
C CYS A 31 -4.38 -5.77 -1.36
N THR A 32 -4.75 -5.29 -0.17
CA THR A 32 -6.12 -4.87 0.13
C THR A 32 -6.07 -3.44 0.66
N GLY A 33 -6.86 -2.55 0.05
CA GLY A 33 -6.91 -1.13 0.43
C GLY A 33 -8.17 -0.79 1.21
N TYR A 34 -8.01 0.00 2.26
CA TYR A 34 -9.08 0.50 3.14
C TYR A 34 -9.02 2.02 3.21
N GLY A 35 -10.17 2.64 3.42
CA GLY A 35 -10.27 4.10 3.55
C GLY A 35 -11.38 4.70 2.68
N LYS A 36 -12.25 3.86 2.11
CA LYS A 36 -13.42 4.33 1.38
C LYS A 36 -14.30 5.18 2.30
N ASP A 37 -14.75 6.32 1.81
CA ASP A 37 -15.57 7.26 2.57
C ASP A 37 -14.92 7.69 3.90
N LYS A 38 -13.57 7.78 3.93
CA LYS A 38 -12.76 8.10 5.11
C LYS A 38 -12.88 7.08 6.24
N ASP A 39 -13.36 5.88 5.94
CA ASP A 39 -13.50 4.79 6.92
C ASP A 39 -12.40 3.76 6.70
N LEU A 40 -11.44 3.67 7.65
CA LEU A 40 -10.33 2.72 7.57
C LEU A 40 -10.75 1.26 7.73
N ASN A 41 -12.01 0.99 8.06
CA ASN A 41 -12.56 -0.36 8.07
C ASN A 41 -13.30 -0.69 6.77
N SER A 42 -13.44 0.28 5.87
CA SER A 42 -14.16 0.09 4.62
C SER A 42 -13.18 -0.19 3.47
N LYS A 43 -13.24 -1.40 2.95
CA LYS A 43 -12.40 -1.83 1.83
C LYS A 43 -12.87 -1.16 0.54
N PHE A 44 -11.94 -0.67 -0.28
CA PHE A 44 -12.27 -0.13 -1.61
C PHE A 44 -11.71 -1.00 -2.74
N TRP A 45 -10.72 -1.86 -2.47
CA TRP A 45 -10.11 -2.69 -3.51
C TRP A 45 -9.24 -3.78 -2.89
N SER A 46 -9.17 -4.93 -3.57
CA SER A 46 -8.24 -6.01 -3.20
C SER A 46 -7.84 -6.80 -4.43
N THR A 47 -6.56 -7.16 -4.53
CA THR A 47 -6.09 -8.11 -5.54
C THR A 47 -6.66 -9.49 -5.37
N LYS A 48 -7.24 -9.78 -4.20
CA LYS A 48 -7.85 -11.09 -3.90
C LYS A 48 -9.34 -11.12 -4.23
N ASP A 49 -9.92 -10.01 -4.69
CA ASP A 49 -11.31 -9.97 -5.12
C ASP A 49 -11.49 -10.80 -6.39
N PRO A 50 -12.69 -11.39 -6.63
CA PRO A 50 -12.95 -12.16 -7.85
C PRO A 50 -12.63 -11.36 -9.11
N GLY A 51 -11.90 -11.97 -10.04
CA GLY A 51 -11.48 -11.33 -11.27
C GLY A 51 -10.24 -10.47 -11.18
N GLN A 52 -9.67 -10.32 -9.98
CA GLN A 52 -8.43 -9.57 -9.78
C GLN A 52 -7.23 -10.51 -9.79
N GLU A 53 -6.05 -9.93 -10.03
CA GLU A 53 -4.78 -10.64 -10.04
C GLU A 53 -3.79 -9.91 -9.11
N PRO A 54 -2.69 -10.57 -8.69
CA PRO A 54 -1.63 -9.87 -7.98
C PRO A 54 -1.16 -8.65 -8.77
N PHE A 55 -0.85 -7.59 -8.05
CA PHE A 55 -0.42 -6.33 -8.66
C PHE A 55 1.09 -6.30 -8.82
N LYS A 56 1.56 -5.85 -9.98
CA LYS A 56 2.97 -5.79 -10.32
C LYS A 56 3.36 -4.37 -10.69
N PHE A 57 4.48 -3.89 -10.14
CA PHE A 57 4.99 -2.56 -10.43
C PHE A 57 6.50 -2.51 -10.20
N ASN A 58 7.15 -1.49 -10.76
CA ASN A 58 8.57 -1.23 -10.50
C ASN A 58 8.70 -0.27 -9.33
N VAL A 59 9.27 -0.76 -8.23
CA VAL A 59 9.29 -0.02 -6.96
C VAL A 59 10.33 1.10 -6.97
N GLY A 60 10.00 2.23 -6.33
CA GLY A 60 10.91 3.35 -6.17
C GLY A 60 11.04 4.26 -7.39
N LEU A 61 10.20 4.08 -8.42
CA LEU A 61 10.28 4.83 -9.68
C LEU A 61 9.09 5.75 -9.94
N GLY A 62 8.26 6.00 -8.93
CA GLY A 62 7.12 6.90 -9.06
C GLY A 62 5.94 6.33 -9.83
N GLN A 63 5.84 5.02 -9.99
CA GLN A 63 4.74 4.37 -10.71
C GLN A 63 3.49 4.22 -9.87
N VAL A 64 3.61 4.32 -8.56
CA VAL A 64 2.52 4.15 -7.59
C VAL A 64 2.57 5.30 -6.59
N ILE A 65 1.57 5.38 -5.72
CA ILE A 65 1.56 6.41 -4.67
C ILE A 65 2.80 6.29 -3.78
N LYS A 66 3.24 7.40 -3.20
CA LYS A 66 4.48 7.46 -2.41
C LYS A 66 4.50 6.45 -1.27
N CYS A 67 3.35 6.21 -0.65
CA CYS A 67 3.22 5.24 0.44
C CYS A 67 3.72 3.85 0.02
N TRP A 68 3.35 3.42 -1.16
CA TRP A 68 3.80 2.14 -1.72
C TRP A 68 5.25 2.21 -2.18
N ASP A 69 5.62 3.29 -2.87
CA ASP A 69 6.95 3.43 -3.44
C ASP A 69 8.03 3.40 -2.35
N GLU A 70 7.77 4.05 -1.23
CA GLU A 70 8.71 4.07 -0.11
C GLU A 70 8.49 2.91 0.87
N GLY A 71 7.23 2.60 1.18
CA GLY A 71 6.90 1.56 2.14
C GLY A 71 7.32 0.17 1.70
N VAL A 72 7.09 -0.18 0.43
CA VAL A 72 7.46 -1.49 -0.11
C VAL A 72 8.98 -1.67 -0.17
N LEU A 73 9.74 -0.58 -0.34
CA LEU A 73 11.21 -0.66 -0.28
C LEU A 73 11.74 -1.11 1.08
N THR A 74 10.95 -0.96 2.14
CA THR A 74 11.32 -1.42 3.47
C THR A 74 10.93 -2.87 3.72
N MET A 75 10.22 -3.49 2.79
CA MET A 75 9.69 -4.85 2.93
C MET A 75 10.60 -5.89 2.30
N LYS A 76 10.51 -7.12 2.82
CA LYS A 76 11.21 -8.29 2.30
C LYS A 76 10.23 -9.18 1.57
N VAL A 77 10.74 -10.00 0.65
CA VAL A 77 9.92 -11.02 -0.01
C VAL A 77 9.36 -11.97 1.05
N GLY A 78 8.06 -12.21 0.98
CA GLY A 78 7.32 -13.01 1.98
C GLY A 78 6.76 -12.20 3.13
N GLU A 79 7.16 -10.94 3.28
CA GLU A 79 6.65 -10.08 4.35
C GLU A 79 5.21 -9.66 4.05
N LYS A 80 4.39 -9.63 5.10
CA LYS A 80 3.05 -9.04 5.06
C LYS A 80 3.01 -7.91 6.07
N ALA A 81 2.60 -6.73 5.65
CA ALA A 81 2.56 -5.56 6.51
C ALA A 81 1.36 -4.69 6.18
N SER A 82 0.99 -3.86 7.15
CA SER A 82 -0.02 -2.82 6.98
C SER A 82 0.70 -1.49 6.83
N LEU A 83 0.41 -0.76 5.75
CA LEU A 83 0.90 0.60 5.53
C LEU A 83 -0.26 1.56 5.74
N THR A 84 -0.15 2.43 6.75
CA THR A 84 -1.10 3.51 6.99
C THR A 84 -0.52 4.77 6.39
N CYS A 85 -1.19 5.33 5.41
CA CYS A 85 -0.67 6.41 4.57
C CYS A 85 -1.35 7.73 4.90
N SER A 86 -0.54 8.80 5.07
CA SER A 86 -1.09 10.15 5.15
C SER A 86 -1.71 10.52 3.80
N PRO A 87 -2.62 11.52 3.75
CA PRO A 87 -3.16 11.99 2.48
C PRO A 87 -2.07 12.41 1.49
N ALA A 88 -0.99 13.05 1.95
CA ALA A 88 0.11 13.48 1.08
C ALA A 88 0.85 12.31 0.44
N TYR A 89 0.86 11.14 1.08
CA TYR A 89 1.49 9.93 0.56
C TYR A 89 0.50 9.00 -0.15
N GLY A 90 -0.77 9.36 -0.18
CA GLY A 90 -1.82 8.67 -0.90
C GLY A 90 -2.33 9.51 -2.07
N TYR A 91 -3.63 9.76 -2.10
CA TYR A 91 -4.28 10.48 -3.21
C TYR A 91 -4.52 11.97 -2.93
N GLY A 92 -4.02 12.48 -1.79
CA GLY A 92 -3.96 13.91 -1.51
C GLY A 92 -5.31 14.61 -1.46
N ALA A 93 -5.27 15.91 -1.79
CA ALA A 93 -6.45 16.76 -1.76
C ALA A 93 -7.45 16.43 -2.87
N GLY A 94 -7.04 15.71 -3.91
CA GLY A 94 -7.95 15.31 -4.99
C GLY A 94 -8.75 14.05 -4.70
N GLY A 95 -8.21 13.17 -3.88
CA GLY A 95 -8.81 11.86 -3.66
C GLY A 95 -8.83 11.00 -4.91
N PHE A 96 -9.68 9.98 -4.92
CA PHE A 96 -9.90 9.12 -6.08
C PHE A 96 -11.38 8.70 -6.11
N PRO A 97 -12.26 9.53 -6.67
CA PRO A 97 -13.72 9.31 -6.60
C PRO A 97 -14.17 7.96 -7.15
N ALA A 98 -13.50 7.44 -8.19
CA ALA A 98 -13.86 6.14 -8.78
C ALA A 98 -13.80 5.00 -7.76
N TRP A 99 -12.98 5.12 -6.72
CA TRP A 99 -12.84 4.13 -5.65
C TRP A 99 -13.46 4.58 -4.33
N GLY A 100 -14.17 5.69 -4.33
CA GLY A 100 -14.77 6.23 -3.11
C GLY A 100 -13.76 6.87 -2.16
N ILE A 101 -12.55 7.16 -2.63
CA ILE A 101 -11.53 7.83 -1.82
C ILE A 101 -11.79 9.33 -1.83
N MET A 102 -12.13 9.87 -0.68
CA MET A 102 -12.45 11.29 -0.52
C MET A 102 -11.18 12.14 -0.44
N PRO A 103 -11.27 13.46 -0.70
CA PRO A 103 -10.12 14.34 -0.52
C PRO A 103 -9.55 14.26 0.89
N ASN A 104 -8.23 14.35 0.99
CA ASN A 104 -7.50 14.34 2.26
C ASN A 104 -7.77 13.08 3.11
N SER A 105 -7.90 11.91 2.47
CA SER A 105 -8.14 10.65 3.17
C SER A 105 -6.86 10.00 3.63
N VAL A 106 -6.86 9.54 4.88
CA VAL A 106 -5.88 8.56 5.36
C VAL A 106 -6.27 7.21 4.79
N LEU A 107 -5.30 6.47 4.26
CA LEU A 107 -5.54 5.16 3.68
C LEU A 107 -4.72 4.10 4.40
N LYS A 108 -5.21 2.87 4.38
CA LYS A 108 -4.52 1.72 4.95
C LYS A 108 -4.47 0.62 3.91
N PHE A 109 -3.28 0.09 3.66
CA PHE A 109 -3.07 -1.03 2.74
C PHE A 109 -2.43 -2.18 3.47
N GLU A 110 -3.03 -3.37 3.36
CA GLU A 110 -2.38 -4.61 3.77
C GLU A 110 -1.69 -5.16 2.53
N ILE A 111 -0.36 -5.27 2.58
CA ILE A 111 0.46 -5.67 1.43
C ILE A 111 1.28 -6.89 1.80
N GLU A 112 1.25 -7.89 0.91
CA GLU A 112 2.09 -9.09 1.00
C GLU A 112 2.98 -9.12 -0.24
N VAL A 113 4.30 -9.10 -0.04
CA VAL A 113 5.27 -9.16 -1.14
C VAL A 113 5.45 -10.63 -1.56
N LEU A 114 5.05 -10.93 -2.79
CA LEU A 114 5.13 -12.29 -3.33
C LEU A 114 6.46 -12.55 -4.01
N SER A 115 6.99 -11.56 -4.73
CA SER A 115 8.28 -11.67 -5.42
C SER A 115 8.85 -10.30 -5.70
N ALA A 116 10.19 -10.24 -5.88
CA ALA A 116 10.91 -9.04 -6.30
C ALA A 116 12.08 -9.49 -7.21
N LYS A 117 12.12 -8.96 -8.41
CA LYS A 117 13.11 -9.39 -9.43
C LYS A 117 13.83 -8.23 -10.09
#